data_1c20c8b07d9281b0d8d7300bd9505954
#
_entry.id   1c20c8b07d9281b0d8d7300bd9505954
#
_cell.length_a   1.000
_cell.length_b   1.000
_cell.length_c   1.000
_cell.angle_alpha   90.00
_cell.angle_beta   90.00
_cell.angle_gamma   90.00
#
_symmetry.space_group_name_H-M   'P 1'
#
loop_
_entity.id
_entity.type
_entity.pdbx_description
1 polymer ?
#
loop_
_entity_poly.entity_id
_entity_poly.type
_entity_poly.pdbx_seq_one_letter_code
_entity_poly.pdbx_strand_id
1 'polypeptide(L)'
;TRMVEEIQNLDNYLRTKFGYSAPYFRFPEGACSENSLELVQSIGFKSVFWSTAYADWDVNNPKGKQYAFDTVTSRLHPGCVLLLHAVSYDNADALGDIIDYARAQGYVFKSL
;
A
#
# COMPACT_ATOMS: atom_id res chain seq x y z
N THR A 1 -11.28 -17.06 -14.13
CA THR A 1 -11.56 -15.72 -14.65
C THR A 1 -10.24 -15.01 -15.01
N ARG A 2 -10.31 -14.00 -15.82
CA ARG A 2 -9.12 -13.22 -16.22
C ARG A 2 -8.39 -12.63 -15.01
N MET A 3 -9.13 -12.11 -14.04
CA MET A 3 -8.54 -11.57 -12.79
C MET A 3 -7.71 -12.63 -12.06
N VAL A 4 -8.25 -13.83 -11.88
CA VAL A 4 -7.56 -14.94 -11.22
C VAL A 4 -6.30 -15.33 -11.98
N GLU A 5 -6.38 -15.43 -13.31
CA GLU A 5 -5.24 -15.74 -14.16
C GLU A 5 -4.13 -14.71 -14.06
N GLU A 6 -4.47 -13.42 -14.06
CA GLU A 6 -3.49 -12.33 -13.92
C GLU A 6 -2.78 -12.38 -12.55
N ILE A 7 -3.51 -12.61 -11.47
CA ILE A 7 -2.94 -12.74 -10.12
C ILE A 7 -2.02 -13.96 -10.04
N GLN A 8 -2.49 -15.11 -10.54
CA GLN A 8 -1.71 -16.34 -10.51
C GLN A 8 -0.47 -16.27 -11.39
N ASN A 9 -0.53 -15.62 -12.54
CA ASN A 9 0.62 -15.42 -13.41
C ASN A 9 1.72 -14.60 -12.71
N LEU A 10 1.34 -13.53 -12.02
CA LEU A 10 2.31 -12.74 -11.27
C LEU A 10 2.89 -13.52 -10.08
N ASP A 11 2.05 -14.24 -9.33
CA ASP A 11 2.51 -15.07 -8.22
C ASP A 11 3.48 -16.16 -8.70
N ASN A 12 3.17 -16.84 -9.78
CA ASN A 12 4.04 -17.84 -10.38
C ASN A 12 5.38 -17.23 -10.84
N TYR A 13 5.36 -16.04 -11.42
CA TYR A 13 6.58 -15.33 -11.80
C TYR A 13 7.46 -15.02 -10.58
N LEU A 14 6.88 -14.50 -9.50
CA LEU A 14 7.60 -14.20 -8.26
C LEU A 14 8.18 -15.46 -7.62
N ARG A 15 7.43 -16.55 -7.60
CA ARG A 15 7.89 -17.84 -7.05
C ARG A 15 9.04 -18.40 -7.88
N THR A 16 8.92 -18.39 -9.21
CA THR A 16 9.91 -18.97 -10.11
C THR A 16 11.21 -18.16 -10.14
N LYS A 17 11.10 -16.84 -10.20
CA LYS A 17 12.24 -15.93 -10.31
C LYS A 17 12.95 -15.67 -8.97
N PHE A 18 12.20 -15.56 -7.89
CA PHE A 18 12.70 -15.04 -6.61
C PHE A 18 12.45 -15.98 -5.44
N GLY A 19 11.77 -17.11 -5.64
CA GLY A 19 11.37 -18.00 -4.54
C GLY A 19 10.41 -17.34 -3.55
N TYR A 20 9.72 -16.27 -3.96
CA TYR A 20 8.84 -15.48 -3.10
C TYR A 20 7.38 -15.84 -3.31
N SER A 21 6.70 -16.14 -2.22
CA SER A 21 5.26 -16.42 -2.19
C SER A 21 4.54 -15.25 -1.50
N ALA A 22 3.82 -14.45 -2.27
CA ALA A 22 3.10 -13.29 -1.76
C ALA A 22 1.85 -13.73 -0.97
N PRO A 23 1.69 -13.34 0.30
CA PRO A 23 0.51 -13.69 1.09
C PRO A 23 -0.65 -12.72 0.92
N TYR A 24 -0.38 -11.50 0.42
CA TYR A 24 -1.33 -10.41 0.38
C TYR A 24 -1.61 -9.95 -1.04
N PHE A 25 -2.84 -9.46 -1.25
CA PHE A 25 -3.27 -8.84 -2.49
C PHE A 25 -3.94 -7.50 -2.18
N ARG A 26 -3.63 -6.49 -2.95
CA ARG A 26 -4.27 -5.18 -2.88
C ARG A 26 -5.00 -4.91 -4.18
N PHE A 27 -6.30 -4.67 -4.10
CA PHE A 27 -7.09 -4.29 -5.25
C PHE A 27 -6.64 -2.93 -5.79
N PRO A 28 -6.31 -2.82 -7.09
CA PRO A 28 -6.04 -1.54 -7.72
C PRO A 28 -7.21 -0.56 -7.46
N GLU A 29 -6.87 0.67 -7.10
CA GLU A 29 -7.85 1.72 -6.76
C GLU A 29 -8.81 1.37 -5.60
N GLY A 30 -8.62 0.25 -4.93
CA GLY A 30 -9.57 -0.26 -3.94
C GLY A 30 -10.87 -0.77 -4.53
N ALA A 31 -10.95 -0.90 -5.85
CA ALA A 31 -12.16 -1.33 -6.55
C ALA A 31 -12.35 -2.85 -6.40
N CYS A 32 -13.37 -3.25 -5.67
CA CYS A 32 -13.71 -4.65 -5.44
C CYS A 32 -15.22 -4.87 -5.35
N SER A 33 -15.61 -6.13 -5.48
CA SER A 33 -16.96 -6.63 -5.20
C SER A 33 -16.86 -7.81 -4.23
N GLU A 34 -17.98 -8.21 -3.65
CA GLU A 34 -18.01 -9.42 -2.81
C GLU A 34 -17.47 -10.64 -3.57
N ASN A 35 -17.90 -10.81 -4.82
CA ASN A 35 -17.44 -11.90 -5.67
C ASN A 35 -15.93 -11.84 -5.91
N SER A 36 -15.35 -10.66 -6.17
CA SER A 36 -13.91 -10.53 -6.38
C SER A 36 -13.11 -10.79 -5.10
N LEU A 37 -13.62 -10.38 -3.94
CA LEU A 37 -13.04 -10.67 -2.64
C LEU A 37 -13.00 -12.19 -2.36
N GLU A 38 -14.12 -12.87 -2.61
CA GLU A 38 -14.22 -14.32 -2.48
C GLU A 38 -13.25 -15.06 -3.41
N LEU A 39 -13.13 -14.61 -4.66
CA LEU A 39 -12.21 -15.19 -5.62
C LEU A 39 -10.75 -15.06 -5.17
N VAL A 40 -10.33 -13.88 -4.71
CA VAL A 40 -8.98 -13.64 -4.21
C VAL A 40 -8.70 -14.52 -2.99
N GLN A 41 -9.65 -14.64 -2.07
CA GLN A 41 -9.53 -15.50 -0.90
C GLN A 41 -9.42 -16.99 -1.30
N SER A 42 -10.22 -17.42 -2.28
CA SER A 42 -10.26 -18.82 -2.73
C SER A 42 -8.93 -19.29 -3.33
N ILE A 43 -8.13 -18.39 -3.88
CA ILE A 43 -6.79 -18.69 -4.43
C ILE A 43 -5.65 -18.45 -3.43
N GLY A 44 -5.98 -18.21 -2.16
CA GLY A 44 -5.04 -18.21 -1.04
C GLY A 44 -4.45 -16.87 -0.65
N PHE A 45 -4.98 -15.75 -1.16
CA PHE A 45 -4.52 -14.41 -0.78
C PHE A 45 -5.42 -13.76 0.26
N LYS A 46 -4.81 -12.92 1.10
CA LYS A 46 -5.54 -12.01 1.98
C LYS A 46 -5.61 -10.65 1.33
N SER A 47 -6.82 -10.13 1.16
CA SER A 47 -7.03 -8.78 0.62
C SER A 47 -6.66 -7.74 1.68
N VAL A 48 -5.85 -6.75 1.28
CA VAL A 48 -5.41 -5.66 2.14
C VAL A 48 -5.92 -4.35 1.60
N PHE A 49 -6.53 -3.57 2.47
CA PHE A 49 -6.96 -2.20 2.24
C PHE A 49 -6.14 -1.25 3.12
N TRP A 50 -6.52 0.01 3.14
CA TRP A 50 -5.82 1.05 3.90
C TRP A 50 -6.80 1.93 4.65
N SER A 51 -6.32 2.55 5.72
CA SER A 51 -7.09 3.50 6.50
C SER A 51 -6.68 4.96 6.24
N THR A 52 -5.51 5.15 5.66
CA THR A 52 -4.96 6.48 5.37
C THR A 52 -4.26 6.49 4.03
N ALA A 53 -4.63 7.46 3.21
CA ALA A 53 -3.98 7.75 1.92
C ALA A 53 -4.25 9.21 1.54
N TYR A 54 -3.55 9.71 0.52
CA TYR A 54 -3.85 10.99 -0.11
C TYR A 54 -3.54 10.92 -1.60
N ALA A 55 -3.89 11.96 -2.35
CA ALA A 55 -3.67 12.02 -3.80
C ALA A 55 -2.19 12.31 -4.12
N ASP A 56 -1.34 11.29 -4.00
CA ASP A 56 0.10 11.34 -4.20
C ASP A 56 0.56 10.72 -5.53
N TRP A 57 -0.37 10.21 -6.31
CA TRP A 57 -0.11 9.49 -7.56
C TRP A 57 0.03 10.40 -8.78
N ASP A 58 -0.39 11.68 -8.68
CA ASP A 58 -0.29 12.63 -9.79
C ASP A 58 1.11 13.24 -9.84
N VAL A 59 1.98 12.63 -10.64
CA VAL A 59 3.37 13.06 -10.82
C VAL A 59 3.51 14.42 -11.51
N ASN A 60 2.46 14.91 -12.16
CA ASN A 60 2.45 16.20 -12.85
C ASN A 60 2.04 17.37 -11.95
N ASN A 61 1.62 17.07 -10.70
CA ASN A 61 1.17 18.08 -9.76
C ASN A 61 1.76 17.84 -8.36
N PRO A 62 3.10 17.88 -8.22
CA PRO A 62 3.74 17.72 -6.92
C PRO A 62 3.37 18.85 -5.97
N LYS A 63 3.16 18.52 -4.71
CA LYS A 63 2.79 19.49 -3.67
C LYS A 63 3.97 19.86 -2.75
N GLY A 64 5.07 19.11 -2.84
CA GLY A 64 6.27 19.29 -2.04
C GLY A 64 6.36 18.39 -0.82
N LYS A 65 7.59 18.25 -0.32
CA LYS A 65 7.93 17.43 0.85
C LYS A 65 7.09 17.80 2.08
N GLN A 66 6.95 19.10 2.36
CA GLN A 66 6.24 19.56 3.56
C GLN A 66 4.76 19.22 3.50
N TYR A 67 4.15 19.35 2.33
CA TYR A 67 2.75 18.94 2.14
C TYR A 67 2.55 17.45 2.41
N ALA A 68 3.44 16.61 1.87
CA ALA A 68 3.39 15.16 2.11
C ALA A 68 3.53 14.85 3.61
N PHE A 69 4.52 15.45 4.27
CA PHE A 69 4.73 15.28 5.70
C PHE A 69 3.51 15.68 6.53
N ASP A 70 3.00 16.90 6.32
CA ASP A 70 1.87 17.44 7.10
C ASP A 70 0.60 16.60 6.87
N THR A 71 0.34 16.22 5.62
CA THR A 71 -0.85 15.44 5.27
C THR A 71 -0.82 14.06 5.91
N VAL A 72 0.31 13.36 5.82
CA VAL A 72 0.44 12.01 6.38
C VAL A 72 0.42 12.05 7.91
N THR A 73 1.22 12.91 8.52
CA THR A 73 1.34 12.96 9.98
C THR A 73 0.05 13.39 10.67
N SER A 74 -0.74 14.27 10.04
CA SER A 74 -2.04 14.68 10.56
C SER A 74 -3.10 13.56 10.56
N ARG A 75 -2.89 12.51 9.80
CA ARG A 75 -3.83 11.39 9.63
C ARG A 75 -3.39 10.10 10.34
N LEU A 76 -2.24 10.11 10.99
CA LEU A 76 -1.76 8.94 11.74
C LEU A 76 -2.70 8.62 12.90
N HIS A 77 -2.92 7.33 13.12
CA HIS A 77 -3.71 6.80 14.23
C HIS A 77 -3.23 5.40 14.61
N PRO A 78 -3.52 4.90 15.83
CA PRO A 78 -3.21 3.52 16.18
C PRO A 78 -3.86 2.52 15.22
N GLY A 79 -3.09 1.53 14.79
CA GLY A 79 -3.54 0.55 13.80
C GLY A 79 -3.62 1.07 12.36
N CYS A 80 -3.01 2.23 12.08
CA CYS A 80 -2.99 2.82 10.74
C CYS A 80 -2.35 1.87 9.71
N VAL A 81 -3.04 1.66 8.62
CA VAL A 81 -2.48 1.08 7.39
C VAL A 81 -2.37 2.21 6.39
N LEU A 82 -1.15 2.67 6.16
CA LEU A 82 -0.84 3.82 5.32
C LEU A 82 -0.49 3.37 3.90
N LEU A 83 -1.21 3.92 2.92
CA LEU A 83 -0.92 3.73 1.50
C LEU A 83 -0.19 4.96 0.96
N LEU A 84 1.01 4.74 0.46
CA LEU A 84 1.82 5.74 -0.24
C LEU A 84 2.26 5.18 -1.59
N HIS A 85 2.27 6.03 -2.63
CA HIS A 85 2.71 5.62 -3.97
C HIS A 85 4.20 5.90 -4.17
N ALA A 86 4.91 4.90 -4.67
CA ALA A 86 6.35 4.98 -4.90
C ALA A 86 6.75 5.93 -6.04
N VAL A 87 5.80 6.34 -6.87
CA VAL A 87 6.04 7.31 -7.95
C VAL A 87 6.14 8.76 -7.45
N SER A 88 5.77 9.02 -6.20
CA SER A 88 5.78 10.36 -5.62
C SER A 88 7.16 10.72 -5.07
N TYR A 89 7.81 11.71 -5.68
CA TYR A 89 9.04 12.29 -5.13
C TYR A 89 8.81 12.95 -3.77
N ASP A 90 7.65 13.56 -3.57
CA ASP A 90 7.27 14.18 -2.30
C ASP A 90 7.27 13.15 -1.17
N ASN A 91 6.74 11.95 -1.42
CA ASN A 91 6.76 10.84 -0.47
C ASN A 91 8.19 10.35 -0.20
N ALA A 92 8.99 10.20 -1.25
CA ALA A 92 10.38 9.77 -1.10
C ALA A 92 11.17 10.76 -0.22
N ASP A 93 10.99 12.04 -0.44
CA ASP A 93 11.67 13.09 0.33
C ASP A 93 11.18 13.19 1.78
N ALA A 94 9.89 12.94 2.02
CA ALA A 94 9.26 13.08 3.34
C ALA A 94 9.32 11.81 4.18
N LEU A 95 9.57 10.63 3.59
CA LEU A 95 9.38 9.32 4.24
C LEU A 95 10.21 9.16 5.51
N GLY A 96 11.48 9.55 5.48
CA GLY A 96 12.35 9.48 6.66
C GLY A 96 11.81 10.31 7.81
N ASP A 97 11.41 11.54 7.54
CA ASP A 97 10.88 12.46 8.54
C ASP A 97 9.52 11.97 9.09
N ILE A 98 8.68 11.37 8.24
CA ILE A 98 7.41 10.76 8.64
C ILE A 98 7.65 9.60 9.61
N ILE A 99 8.61 8.73 9.30
CA ILE A 99 8.97 7.59 10.16
C ILE A 99 9.48 8.08 11.52
N ASP A 100 10.38 9.05 11.52
CA ASP A 100 10.93 9.62 12.75
C ASP A 100 9.85 10.30 13.59
N TYR A 101 8.97 11.07 12.97
CA TYR A 101 7.84 11.67 13.64
C TYR A 101 6.93 10.61 14.28
N ALA A 102 6.54 9.59 13.53
CA ALA A 102 5.67 8.53 14.03
C ALA A 102 6.28 7.82 15.25
N ARG A 103 7.56 7.49 15.18
CA ARG A 103 8.30 6.89 16.31
C ARG A 103 8.36 7.82 17.53
N ALA A 104 8.57 9.12 17.31
CA ALA A 104 8.58 10.12 18.39
C ALA A 104 7.21 10.24 19.05
N GLN A 105 6.11 9.98 18.34
CA GLN A 105 4.76 9.93 18.88
C GLN A 105 4.41 8.59 19.58
N GLY A 106 5.34 7.64 19.62
CA GLY A 106 5.14 6.33 20.25
C GLY A 106 4.58 5.24 19.34
N TYR A 107 4.45 5.50 18.04
CA TYR A 107 4.04 4.46 17.08
C TYR A 107 5.16 3.45 16.83
N VAL A 108 4.77 2.21 16.65
CA VAL A 108 5.65 1.09 16.28
C VAL A 108 5.22 0.58 14.90
N PHE A 109 6.18 0.46 13.99
CA PHE A 109 5.95 -0.11 12.68
C PHE A 109 5.98 -1.63 12.76
N LYS A 110 4.97 -2.28 12.19
CA LYS A 110 4.87 -3.74 12.12
C LYS A 110 4.54 -4.17 10.70
N SER A 111 4.92 -5.41 10.35
CA SER A 111 4.44 -6.05 9.13
C SER A 111 2.95 -6.39 9.22
N LEU A 112 2.31 -6.52 8.07
CA LEU A 112 0.93 -6.98 7.96
C LEU A 112 0.78 -8.43 8.40
#